data_753e47d31632f3050e9a661bc6a45131
#
_entry.id   753e47d31632f3050e9a661bc6a45131
#
_cell.length_a   1.000
_cell.length_b   1.000
_cell.length_c   1.000
_cell.angle_alpha   90.00
_cell.angle_beta   90.00
_cell.angle_gamma   90.00
#
_symmetry.space_group_name_H-M   'P 1'
#
loop_
_entity.id
_entity.type
_entity.pdbx_description
1 polymer ?
#
loop_
_entity_poly.entity_id
_entity_poly.type
_entity_poly.pdbx_seq_one_letter_code
_entity_poly.pdbx_strand_id
1 'polypeptide(L)'
;KLMLYRLRRKLSITQDATSCFARIWNGADAPDESWQPFDDERHPALGRLLMGSVSAALPDDKDWQKQRIELGIPQGSTDLTPNRALMLEAGLQHLSAVDFKKGCYVGQEVTARTHYRGLVKRRLFPVASESHHLTSGDEIYYKNQQGDDKLVGVCHSVISEETGSVALASVRLDAVAGLLDGTGALHSAGTPLRLSVPDWMHPLPGFDKETPDS
;
A
#
# COMPACT_ATOMS: atom_id res chain seq x y z
N LYS A 1 10.57 21.42 10.71
CA LYS A 1 9.75 20.70 11.73
C LYS A 1 10.60 19.79 12.60
N LEU A 2 11.52 18.96 12.05
CA LEU A 2 12.43 18.09 12.83
C LEU A 2 13.29 18.85 13.86
N MET A 3 13.72 20.07 13.55
CA MET A 3 14.51 20.91 14.47
C MET A 3 13.82 21.14 15.83
N LEU A 4 12.48 21.15 15.88
CA LEU A 4 11.72 21.31 17.12
C LEU A 4 11.89 20.12 18.07
N TYR A 5 12.14 18.93 17.53
CA TYR A 5 12.28 17.69 18.30
C TYR A 5 13.70 17.41 18.75
N ARG A 6 14.68 18.22 18.30
CA ARG A 6 16.06 18.12 18.75
C ARG A 6 16.19 18.35 20.26
N LEU A 7 15.31 19.19 20.84
CA LEU A 7 15.35 19.62 22.23
C LEU A 7 16.72 20.20 22.59
N ARG A 8 17.33 19.72 23.68
CA ARG A 8 18.66 20.17 24.17
C ARG A 8 19.82 19.30 23.68
N ARG A 9 19.57 18.33 22.79
CA ARG A 9 20.63 17.45 22.30
C ARG A 9 21.53 18.20 21.29
N LYS A 10 22.83 17.95 21.37
CA LYS A 10 23.81 18.47 20.43
C LYS A 10 23.75 17.68 19.13
N LEU A 11 22.73 17.93 18.32
CA LEU A 11 22.50 17.30 17.02
C LEU A 11 22.50 18.36 15.94
N SER A 12 23.13 18.09 14.81
CA SER A 12 23.00 18.84 13.58
C SER A 12 21.97 18.14 12.67
N ILE A 13 21.05 18.90 12.11
CA ILE A 13 20.08 18.40 11.13
C ILE A 13 20.26 19.26 9.88
N THR A 14 20.76 18.65 8.82
CA THR A 14 20.99 19.28 7.52
C THR A 14 20.17 18.58 6.46
N GLN A 15 19.77 19.32 5.44
CA GLN A 15 19.17 18.72 4.24
C GLN A 15 20.30 18.42 3.27
N ASP A 16 20.39 17.17 2.85
CA ASP A 16 21.27 16.76 1.76
C ASP A 16 20.45 16.80 0.46
N ALA A 17 20.89 17.64 -0.47
CA ALA A 17 20.27 17.79 -1.78
C ALA A 17 20.96 16.96 -2.89
N THR A 18 22.04 16.28 -2.55
CA THR A 18 22.87 15.51 -3.50
C THR A 18 22.59 14.02 -3.46
N SER A 19 22.12 13.51 -2.31
CA SER A 19 21.75 12.11 -2.16
C SER A 19 20.35 11.83 -2.72
N CYS A 20 20.22 10.68 -3.35
CA CYS A 20 18.95 10.16 -3.84
C CYS A 20 18.77 8.70 -3.44
N PHE A 21 17.55 8.22 -3.61
CA PHE A 21 17.23 6.81 -3.48
C PHE A 21 16.90 6.23 -4.85
N ALA A 22 17.48 5.09 -5.14
CA ALA A 22 17.11 4.25 -6.27
C ALA A 22 16.63 2.89 -5.76
N ARG A 23 16.10 2.08 -6.64
CA ARG A 23 15.64 0.74 -6.30
C ARG A 23 16.13 -0.27 -7.33
N ILE A 24 16.57 -1.41 -6.84
CA ILE A 24 16.88 -2.57 -7.67
C ILE A 24 16.00 -3.75 -7.25
N TRP A 25 15.52 -4.50 -8.23
CA TRP A 25 14.76 -5.74 -8.05
C TRP A 25 15.11 -6.73 -9.17
N ASN A 26 14.57 -7.93 -9.11
CA ASN A 26 14.81 -8.98 -10.11
C ASN A 26 16.28 -9.37 -10.28
N GLY A 27 17.06 -9.30 -9.18
CA GLY A 27 18.47 -9.73 -9.19
C GLY A 27 19.44 -8.78 -9.88
N ALA A 28 19.00 -7.55 -10.22
CA ALA A 28 19.91 -6.54 -10.74
C ALA A 28 20.94 -6.11 -9.69
N ASP A 29 22.12 -5.71 -10.15
CA ASP A 29 23.18 -5.19 -9.29
C ASP A 29 23.06 -3.68 -9.08
N ALA A 30 23.72 -3.17 -8.03
CA ALA A 30 23.88 -1.74 -7.83
C ALA A 30 24.67 -1.12 -9.00
N PRO A 31 24.38 0.14 -9.39
CA PRO A 31 25.06 0.80 -10.50
C PRO A 31 26.59 0.86 -10.35
N ASP A 32 27.06 1.04 -9.14
CA ASP A 32 28.47 1.03 -8.77
C ASP A 32 28.64 0.89 -7.23
N GLU A 33 29.88 0.79 -6.75
CA GLU A 33 30.22 0.57 -5.36
C GLU A 33 29.89 1.78 -4.42
N SER A 34 29.60 2.95 -4.96
CA SER A 34 29.22 4.12 -4.17
C SER A 34 27.81 4.05 -3.64
N TRP A 35 26.98 3.15 -4.18
CA TRP A 35 25.61 2.96 -3.73
C TRP A 35 25.52 2.02 -2.53
N GLN A 36 24.89 2.49 -1.48
CA GLN A 36 24.67 1.69 -0.26
C GLN A 36 23.32 0.97 -0.36
N PRO A 37 23.32 -0.37 -0.38
CA PRO A 37 22.09 -1.16 -0.43
C PRO A 37 21.47 -1.35 0.95
N PHE A 38 20.13 -1.29 0.99
CA PHE A 38 19.31 -1.61 2.14
C PHE A 38 18.21 -2.57 1.70
N ASP A 39 17.95 -3.60 2.47
CA ASP A 39 16.83 -4.49 2.21
C ASP A 39 15.50 -3.75 2.47
N ASP A 40 14.52 -3.98 1.61
CA ASP A 40 13.18 -3.43 1.84
C ASP A 40 12.39 -4.38 2.74
N GLU A 41 12.35 -4.07 4.03
CA GLU A 41 11.69 -4.91 5.06
C GLU A 41 10.17 -5.02 4.87
N ARG A 42 9.56 -4.20 3.99
CA ARG A 42 8.12 -4.28 3.74
C ARG A 42 7.73 -5.57 3.03
N HIS A 43 8.50 -5.96 2.02
CA HIS A 43 8.24 -7.20 1.28
C HIS A 43 9.47 -7.60 0.44
N PRO A 44 9.92 -8.87 0.47
CA PRO A 44 11.12 -9.31 -0.26
C PRO A 44 11.08 -9.05 -1.77
N ALA A 45 9.91 -9.17 -2.40
CA ALA A 45 9.74 -8.95 -3.82
C ALA A 45 9.88 -7.47 -4.26
N LEU A 46 9.96 -6.52 -3.32
CA LEU A 46 10.26 -5.11 -3.65
C LEU A 46 11.73 -4.88 -4.01
N GLY A 47 12.59 -5.88 -3.78
CA GLY A 47 14.02 -5.76 -4.01
C GLY A 47 14.71 -4.93 -2.93
N ARG A 48 15.80 -4.25 -3.31
CA ARG A 48 16.64 -3.48 -2.40
C ARG A 48 16.53 -1.99 -2.69
N LEU A 49 16.49 -1.19 -1.65
CA LEU A 49 16.60 0.25 -1.73
C LEU A 49 18.08 0.62 -1.76
N LEU A 50 18.46 1.50 -2.64
CA LEU A 50 19.82 2.03 -2.76
C LEU A 50 19.84 3.50 -2.36
N MET A 51 20.83 3.90 -1.60
CA MET A 51 21.13 5.30 -1.31
C MET A 51 22.48 5.67 -1.95
N GLY A 52 22.49 6.73 -2.73
CA GLY A 52 23.69 7.21 -3.41
C GLY A 52 23.50 8.58 -4.03
N SER A 53 24.49 9.02 -4.81
CA SER A 53 24.41 10.28 -5.53
C SER A 53 24.08 10.03 -7.00
N VAL A 54 23.10 10.76 -7.53
CA VAL A 54 22.74 10.60 -8.95
C VAL A 54 23.76 11.31 -9.82
N SER A 55 24.46 10.54 -10.63
CA SER A 55 25.33 11.06 -11.73
C SER A 55 24.72 10.90 -13.12
N ALA A 56 23.62 10.12 -13.25
CA ALA A 56 22.95 9.84 -14.51
C ALA A 56 21.43 9.78 -14.31
N ALA A 57 20.66 9.91 -15.40
CA ALA A 57 19.23 9.70 -15.36
C ALA A 57 18.92 8.25 -14.96
N LEU A 58 18.10 8.08 -13.94
CA LEU A 58 17.57 6.76 -13.56
C LEU A 58 16.56 6.29 -14.63
N PRO A 59 16.45 4.99 -14.87
CA PRO A 59 15.44 4.44 -15.77
C PRO A 59 14.01 4.74 -15.24
N ASP A 60 13.04 4.57 -16.13
CA ASP A 60 11.62 4.64 -15.79
C ASP A 60 11.29 3.62 -14.68
N ASP A 61 10.46 4.01 -13.75
CA ASP A 61 10.05 3.18 -12.60
C ASP A 61 8.72 2.43 -12.82
N LYS A 62 8.16 2.48 -14.04
CA LYS A 62 6.83 1.94 -14.36
C LYS A 62 6.67 0.46 -13.96
N ASP A 63 7.65 -0.36 -14.28
CA ASP A 63 7.60 -1.80 -13.95
C ASP A 63 7.64 -2.03 -12.44
N TRP A 64 8.45 -1.27 -11.72
CA TRP A 64 8.46 -1.32 -10.26
C TRP A 64 7.15 -0.82 -9.66
N GLN A 65 6.58 0.25 -10.21
CA GLN A 65 5.27 0.77 -9.77
C GLN A 65 4.18 -0.28 -9.99
N LYS A 66 4.19 -0.98 -11.12
CA LYS A 66 3.27 -2.09 -11.38
C LYS A 66 3.43 -3.19 -10.34
N GLN A 67 4.65 -3.65 -10.12
CA GLN A 67 4.95 -4.74 -9.18
C GLN A 67 4.48 -4.39 -7.75
N ARG A 68 4.75 -3.17 -7.24
CA ARG A 68 4.29 -2.80 -5.90
C ARG A 68 2.76 -2.72 -5.80
N ILE A 69 2.08 -2.29 -6.88
CA ILE A 69 0.61 -2.29 -6.94
C ILE A 69 0.08 -3.71 -6.87
N GLU A 70 0.62 -4.62 -7.67
CA GLU A 70 0.23 -6.04 -7.69
C GLU A 70 0.50 -6.73 -6.33
N LEU A 71 1.56 -6.32 -5.64
CA LEU A 71 1.85 -6.76 -4.27
C LEU A 71 0.94 -6.09 -3.21
N GLY A 72 0.13 -5.11 -3.56
CA GLY A 72 -0.74 -4.39 -2.64
C GLY A 72 -0.01 -3.40 -1.72
N ILE A 73 1.20 -2.97 -2.06
CA ILE A 73 2.05 -2.16 -1.20
C ILE A 73 1.86 -0.68 -1.51
N PRO A 74 1.42 0.13 -0.54
CA PRO A 74 1.17 1.56 -0.75
C PRO A 74 2.46 2.37 -0.88
N GLN A 75 2.37 3.45 -1.63
CA GLN A 75 3.40 4.49 -1.72
C GLN A 75 2.87 5.82 -1.18
N GLY A 76 3.63 6.45 -0.33
CA GLY A 76 3.49 7.77 0.29
C GLY A 76 2.24 8.57 -0.06
N SER A 77 2.40 9.78 -0.58
CA SER A 77 1.26 10.68 -0.83
C SER A 77 0.32 10.26 -1.97
N THR A 78 0.71 9.28 -2.80
CA THR A 78 -0.12 8.80 -3.91
C THR A 78 -1.25 7.90 -3.42
N ASP A 79 -0.95 6.94 -2.54
CA ASP A 79 -1.94 5.99 -2.03
C ASP A 79 -2.45 6.35 -0.63
N LEU A 80 -1.65 7.11 0.12
CA LEU A 80 -1.93 7.49 1.50
C LEU A 80 -2.26 8.99 1.55
N THR A 81 -3.54 9.32 1.51
CA THR A 81 -3.98 10.72 1.55
C THR A 81 -3.47 11.42 2.81
N PRO A 82 -2.70 12.52 2.69
CA PRO A 82 -2.16 13.23 3.84
C PRO A 82 -3.24 13.64 4.84
N ASN A 83 -2.97 13.44 6.13
CA ASN A 83 -3.86 13.71 7.26
C ASN A 83 -5.19 12.93 7.28
N ARG A 84 -5.41 11.97 6.38
CA ARG A 84 -6.63 11.15 6.32
C ARG A 84 -6.35 9.65 6.34
N ALA A 85 -5.23 9.21 5.76
CA ALA A 85 -4.89 7.80 5.70
C ALA A 85 -4.72 7.20 7.11
N LEU A 86 -5.37 6.07 7.36
CA LEU A 86 -5.24 5.30 8.59
C LEU A 86 -4.24 4.17 8.37
N MET A 87 -3.26 4.05 9.26
CA MET A 87 -2.16 3.07 9.15
C MET A 87 -2.68 1.63 8.98
N LEU A 88 -3.72 1.26 9.72
CA LEU A 88 -4.27 -0.10 9.68
C LEU A 88 -5.11 -0.36 8.43
N GLU A 89 -5.75 0.67 7.85
CA GLU A 89 -6.43 0.55 6.54
C GLU A 89 -5.42 0.40 5.40
N ALA A 90 -4.24 0.96 5.55
CA ALA A 90 -3.13 0.80 4.62
C ALA A 90 -2.35 -0.51 4.80
N GLY A 91 -2.69 -1.34 5.80
CA GLY A 91 -1.98 -2.61 6.07
C GLY A 91 -0.58 -2.44 6.65
N LEU A 92 -0.23 -1.25 7.17
CA LEU A 92 1.14 -0.92 7.59
C LEU A 92 1.64 -1.77 8.76
N GLN A 93 0.76 -2.39 9.54
CA GLN A 93 1.14 -3.33 10.60
C GLN A 93 1.79 -4.62 10.04
N HIS A 94 1.41 -5.04 8.83
CA HIS A 94 2.01 -6.20 8.17
C HIS A 94 3.27 -5.85 7.35
N LEU A 95 3.51 -4.56 7.17
CA LEU A 95 4.66 -4.03 6.41
C LEU A 95 5.75 -3.46 7.34
N SER A 96 5.88 -4.01 8.54
CA SER A 96 6.89 -3.63 9.57
C SER A 96 6.87 -2.15 9.97
N ALA A 97 5.78 -1.42 9.71
CA ALA A 97 5.68 0.01 9.99
C ALA A 97 4.94 0.35 11.30
N VAL A 98 4.31 -0.62 11.94
CA VAL A 98 3.62 -0.47 13.23
C VAL A 98 4.05 -1.57 14.18
N ASP A 99 4.55 -1.18 15.34
CA ASP A 99 4.90 -2.09 16.44
C ASP A 99 3.94 -1.85 17.62
N PHE A 100 3.13 -2.85 17.94
CA PHE A 100 2.19 -2.80 19.07
C PHE A 100 2.86 -3.11 20.42
N LYS A 101 4.06 -3.66 20.43
CA LYS A 101 4.81 -4.05 21.65
C LYS A 101 5.77 -2.96 22.13
N LYS A 102 6.02 -1.90 21.32
CA LYS A 102 6.87 -0.77 21.74
C LYS A 102 6.17 0.13 22.77
N GLY A 103 6.96 0.96 23.44
CA GLY A 103 6.44 1.94 24.41
C GLY A 103 5.46 2.95 23.84
N CYS A 104 4.86 3.77 24.69
CA CYS A 104 3.80 4.72 24.34
C CYS A 104 4.23 5.76 23.27
N TYR A 105 3.32 6.08 22.36
CA TYR A 105 3.47 7.13 21.36
C TYR A 105 2.15 7.87 21.11
N VAL A 106 2.22 9.06 20.53
CA VAL A 106 1.04 9.87 20.24
C VAL A 106 0.18 9.17 19.19
N GLY A 107 -1.10 8.94 19.52
CA GLY A 107 -2.06 8.24 18.65
C GLY A 107 -2.14 6.72 18.86
N GLN A 108 -1.35 6.16 19.78
CA GLN A 108 -1.35 4.72 20.07
C GLN A 108 -2.73 4.18 20.48
N GLU A 109 -3.46 4.90 21.34
CA GLU A 109 -4.76 4.44 21.83
C GLU A 109 -5.74 4.15 20.69
N VAL A 110 -5.84 5.07 19.73
CA VAL A 110 -6.73 4.91 18.57
C VAL A 110 -6.27 3.73 17.71
N THR A 111 -4.96 3.64 17.42
CA THR A 111 -4.38 2.57 16.60
C THR A 111 -4.56 1.20 17.24
N ALA A 112 -4.19 1.06 18.51
CA ALA A 112 -4.32 -0.19 19.26
C ALA A 112 -5.80 -0.60 19.41
N ARG A 113 -6.70 0.34 19.75
CA ARG A 113 -8.13 0.08 19.85
C ARG A 113 -8.73 -0.40 18.54
N THR A 114 -8.33 0.20 17.41
CA THR A 114 -8.80 -0.19 16.08
C THR A 114 -8.33 -1.59 15.73
N HIS A 115 -7.08 -1.92 16.05
CA HIS A 115 -6.50 -3.24 15.84
C HIS A 115 -7.21 -4.31 16.67
N TYR A 116 -7.14 -4.21 17.99
CA TYR A 116 -7.69 -5.23 18.93
C TYR A 116 -9.21 -5.40 18.88
N ARG A 117 -9.94 -4.42 18.38
CA ARG A 117 -11.40 -4.52 18.22
C ARG A 117 -11.85 -4.86 16.81
N GLY A 118 -10.91 -5.09 15.88
CA GLY A 118 -11.22 -5.41 14.48
C GLY A 118 -12.05 -4.32 13.79
N LEU A 119 -11.81 -3.04 14.09
CA LEU A 119 -12.62 -1.92 13.60
C LEU A 119 -12.20 -1.42 12.20
N VAL A 120 -11.24 -2.07 11.57
CA VAL A 120 -10.83 -1.76 10.20
C VAL A 120 -11.98 -2.08 9.25
N LYS A 121 -12.44 -1.08 8.49
CA LYS A 121 -13.57 -1.24 7.57
C LYS A 121 -13.16 -1.29 6.11
N ARG A 122 -11.98 -0.81 5.79
CA ARG A 122 -11.42 -0.73 4.43
C ARG A 122 -9.97 -1.19 4.45
N ARG A 123 -9.50 -1.66 3.30
CA ARG A 123 -8.08 -1.89 3.03
C ARG A 123 -7.72 -1.52 1.61
N LEU A 124 -6.42 -1.32 1.39
CA LEU A 124 -5.87 -1.18 0.05
C LEU A 124 -5.68 -2.57 -0.55
N PHE A 125 -6.25 -2.79 -1.74
CA PHE A 125 -6.12 -4.03 -2.49
C PHE A 125 -5.69 -3.76 -3.92
N PRO A 126 -4.91 -4.66 -4.53
CA PRO A 126 -4.72 -4.68 -5.97
C PRO A 126 -6.05 -4.95 -6.67
N VAL A 127 -6.36 -4.14 -7.66
CA VAL A 127 -7.48 -4.38 -8.59
C VAL A 127 -6.97 -4.29 -10.02
N ALA A 128 -7.55 -5.06 -10.92
CA ALA A 128 -7.19 -5.07 -12.33
C ALA A 128 -8.44 -5.01 -13.21
N SER A 129 -8.33 -4.31 -14.33
CA SER A 129 -9.27 -4.32 -15.45
C SER A 129 -8.56 -4.82 -16.70
N GLU A 130 -9.17 -5.73 -17.44
CA GLU A 130 -8.63 -6.27 -18.69
C GLU A 130 -9.04 -5.46 -19.92
N SER A 131 -10.02 -4.59 -19.80
CA SER A 131 -10.64 -3.88 -20.93
C SER A 131 -10.91 -2.39 -20.69
N HIS A 132 -10.52 -1.87 -19.54
CA HIS A 132 -10.77 -0.48 -19.17
C HIS A 132 -9.54 0.15 -18.55
N HIS A 133 -9.22 1.37 -18.98
CA HIS A 133 -8.15 2.16 -18.39
C HIS A 133 -8.69 2.91 -17.18
N LEU A 134 -8.37 2.37 -16.00
CA LEU A 134 -8.64 3.03 -14.72
C LEU A 134 -7.81 4.29 -14.59
N THR A 135 -8.33 5.25 -13.83
CA THR A 135 -7.63 6.45 -13.41
C THR A 135 -7.69 6.62 -11.89
N SER A 136 -6.77 7.39 -11.35
CA SER A 136 -6.82 7.74 -9.92
C SER A 136 -8.09 8.51 -9.61
N GLY A 137 -8.81 8.07 -8.59
CA GLY A 137 -10.11 8.64 -8.21
C GLY A 137 -11.32 7.90 -8.76
N ASP A 138 -11.13 6.94 -9.67
CA ASP A 138 -12.25 6.14 -10.17
C ASP A 138 -12.93 5.37 -9.06
N GLU A 139 -14.25 5.42 -9.06
CA GLU A 139 -15.10 4.79 -8.08
C GLU A 139 -15.27 3.30 -8.38
N ILE A 140 -15.25 2.48 -7.32
CA ILE A 140 -15.46 1.03 -7.40
C ILE A 140 -16.79 0.70 -6.75
N TYR A 141 -17.61 -0.02 -7.51
CA TYR A 141 -18.92 -0.48 -7.08
C TYR A 141 -18.93 -1.99 -6.88
N TYR A 142 -19.72 -2.43 -5.92
CA TYR A 142 -20.05 -3.83 -5.68
C TYR A 142 -21.49 -4.07 -6.07
N LYS A 143 -21.71 -4.97 -7.02
CA LYS A 143 -23.02 -5.42 -7.48
C LYS A 143 -23.34 -6.78 -6.88
N ASN A 144 -24.40 -6.85 -6.08
CA ASN A 144 -24.83 -8.12 -5.49
C ASN A 144 -25.68 -8.95 -6.48
N GLN A 145 -26.05 -10.18 -6.07
CA GLN A 145 -26.88 -11.07 -6.89
C GLN A 145 -28.30 -10.52 -7.14
N GLN A 146 -28.81 -9.63 -6.29
CA GLN A 146 -30.10 -8.98 -6.46
C GLN A 146 -30.05 -7.81 -7.46
N GLY A 147 -28.84 -7.43 -7.90
CA GLY A 147 -28.62 -6.34 -8.83
C GLY A 147 -28.43 -4.97 -8.19
N ASP A 148 -28.41 -4.90 -6.85
CA ASP A 148 -28.12 -3.66 -6.13
C ASP A 148 -26.64 -3.28 -6.31
N ASP A 149 -26.42 -2.00 -6.59
CA ASP A 149 -25.12 -1.41 -6.82
C ASP A 149 -24.73 -0.48 -5.68
N LYS A 150 -23.56 -0.69 -5.10
CA LYS A 150 -23.09 0.07 -3.94
C LYS A 150 -21.67 0.55 -4.14
N LEU A 151 -21.44 1.85 -3.93
CA LEU A 151 -20.08 2.42 -3.89
C LEU A 151 -19.31 1.83 -2.71
N VAL A 152 -18.21 1.13 -2.99
CA VAL A 152 -17.42 0.40 -2.00
C VAL A 152 -15.94 0.79 -1.98
N GLY A 153 -15.45 1.48 -3.00
CA GLY A 153 -14.03 1.78 -3.09
C GLY A 153 -13.68 2.92 -4.03
N VAL A 154 -12.39 3.23 -4.06
CA VAL A 154 -11.79 4.23 -4.96
C VAL A 154 -10.37 3.82 -5.34
N CYS A 155 -9.99 4.03 -6.59
CA CYS A 155 -8.64 3.81 -7.10
C CYS A 155 -7.68 4.92 -6.66
N HIS A 156 -6.44 4.55 -6.34
CA HIS A 156 -5.34 5.46 -5.98
C HIS A 156 -4.25 5.42 -7.05
N SER A 157 -3.15 4.68 -6.82
CA SER A 157 -2.14 4.46 -7.87
C SER A 157 -2.68 3.60 -8.98
N VAL A 158 -2.40 3.98 -10.21
CA VAL A 158 -2.83 3.24 -11.41
C VAL A 158 -1.68 3.15 -12.40
N ILE A 159 -1.52 1.98 -13.01
CA ILE A 159 -0.65 1.76 -14.16
C ILE A 159 -1.50 1.23 -15.30
N SER A 160 -1.50 1.95 -16.42
CA SER A 160 -2.14 1.52 -17.65
C SER A 160 -1.23 0.61 -18.46
N GLU A 161 -1.83 -0.42 -19.03
CA GLU A 161 -1.24 -1.36 -19.98
C GLU A 161 -1.88 -1.20 -21.37
N GLU A 162 -1.54 -2.03 -22.33
CA GLU A 162 -2.08 -1.90 -23.69
C GLU A 162 -3.60 -2.10 -23.76
N THR A 163 -4.14 -3.05 -23.01
CA THR A 163 -5.55 -3.43 -23.05
C THR A 163 -6.31 -3.16 -21.76
N GLY A 164 -5.63 -2.79 -20.68
CA GLY A 164 -6.27 -2.63 -19.38
C GLY A 164 -5.44 -1.82 -18.41
N SER A 165 -5.63 -2.10 -17.13
CA SER A 165 -4.88 -1.42 -16.08
C SER A 165 -4.85 -2.22 -14.78
N VAL A 166 -3.82 -1.94 -13.97
CA VAL A 166 -3.74 -2.36 -12.58
C VAL A 166 -3.75 -1.14 -11.68
N ALA A 167 -4.43 -1.23 -10.56
CA ALA A 167 -4.54 -0.14 -9.60
C ALA A 167 -4.43 -0.64 -8.16
N LEU A 168 -3.96 0.22 -7.26
CA LEU A 168 -4.13 0.03 -5.83
C LEU A 168 -5.38 0.80 -5.40
N ALA A 169 -6.34 0.11 -4.81
CA ALA A 169 -7.63 0.69 -4.49
C ALA A 169 -8.02 0.47 -3.02
N SER A 170 -8.60 1.50 -2.41
CA SER A 170 -9.22 1.39 -1.09
C SER A 170 -10.60 0.76 -1.24
N VAL A 171 -10.80 -0.45 -0.73
CA VAL A 171 -12.06 -1.19 -0.84
C VAL A 171 -12.59 -1.59 0.53
N ARG A 172 -13.92 -1.56 0.70
CA ARG A 172 -14.60 -1.98 1.93
C ARG A 172 -14.49 -3.48 2.12
N LEU A 173 -14.18 -3.90 3.34
CA LEU A 173 -14.02 -5.31 3.67
C LEU A 173 -15.32 -6.12 3.53
N ASP A 174 -16.49 -5.52 3.78
CA ASP A 174 -17.77 -6.20 3.56
C ASP A 174 -18.02 -6.55 2.08
N ALA A 175 -17.55 -5.71 1.16
CA ALA A 175 -17.61 -6.01 -0.28
C ALA A 175 -16.60 -7.09 -0.68
N VAL A 176 -15.40 -7.08 -0.09
CA VAL A 176 -14.41 -8.14 -0.31
C VAL A 176 -14.94 -9.48 0.18
N ALA A 177 -15.65 -9.51 1.32
CA ALA A 177 -16.36 -10.70 1.79
C ALA A 177 -17.30 -11.26 0.73
N GLY A 178 -18.22 -10.44 0.28
CA GLY A 178 -19.19 -10.85 -0.72
C GLY A 178 -18.54 -11.32 -2.03
N LEU A 179 -17.39 -10.73 -2.39
CA LEU A 179 -16.62 -11.18 -3.56
C LEU A 179 -16.02 -12.58 -3.34
N LEU A 180 -15.41 -12.83 -2.18
CA LEU A 180 -14.81 -14.11 -1.84
C LEU A 180 -15.87 -15.22 -1.69
N ASP A 181 -17.04 -14.88 -1.17
CA ASP A 181 -18.18 -15.80 -1.03
C ASP A 181 -18.97 -15.98 -2.36
N GLY A 182 -18.58 -15.31 -3.45
CA GLY A 182 -19.24 -15.39 -4.74
C GLY A 182 -20.64 -14.77 -4.78
N THR A 183 -20.97 -13.88 -3.84
CA THR A 183 -22.31 -13.24 -3.74
C THR A 183 -22.43 -11.95 -4.54
N GLY A 184 -21.38 -11.54 -5.25
CA GLY A 184 -21.40 -10.36 -6.11
C GLY A 184 -20.09 -10.18 -6.88
N ALA A 185 -19.97 -9.02 -7.55
CA ALA A 185 -18.83 -8.66 -8.38
C ALA A 185 -18.47 -7.18 -8.22
N LEU A 186 -17.21 -6.86 -8.47
CA LEU A 186 -16.72 -5.49 -8.52
C LEU A 186 -16.72 -4.96 -9.94
N HIS A 187 -17.02 -3.68 -10.09
CA HIS A 187 -16.88 -2.97 -11.36
C HIS A 187 -16.54 -1.49 -11.14
N SER A 188 -16.03 -0.86 -12.20
CA SER A 188 -15.90 0.59 -12.31
C SER A 188 -16.49 1.04 -13.64
N ALA A 189 -17.35 2.03 -13.63
CA ALA A 189 -18.07 2.51 -14.83
C ALA A 189 -18.72 1.37 -15.66
N GLY A 190 -19.21 0.31 -14.99
CA GLY A 190 -19.82 -0.86 -15.63
C GLY A 190 -18.83 -1.92 -16.12
N THR A 191 -17.54 -1.68 -16.08
CA THR A 191 -16.51 -2.65 -16.48
C THR A 191 -16.09 -3.52 -15.30
N PRO A 192 -16.08 -4.85 -15.44
CA PRO A 192 -15.71 -5.76 -14.37
C PRO A 192 -14.27 -5.53 -13.88
N LEU A 193 -14.08 -5.66 -12.57
CA LEU A 193 -12.78 -5.59 -11.92
C LEU A 193 -12.46 -6.91 -11.21
N ARG A 194 -11.21 -7.35 -11.31
CA ARG A 194 -10.67 -8.43 -10.52
C ARG A 194 -9.89 -7.86 -9.34
N LEU A 195 -10.24 -8.26 -8.12
CA LEU A 195 -9.51 -7.94 -6.91
C LEU A 195 -8.61 -9.12 -6.52
N SER A 196 -7.40 -8.82 -6.08
CA SER A 196 -6.48 -9.80 -5.52
C SER A 196 -6.24 -9.50 -4.04
N VAL A 197 -6.10 -10.57 -3.23
CA VAL A 197 -5.71 -10.48 -1.82
C VAL A 197 -4.31 -11.07 -1.71
N PRO A 198 -3.26 -10.26 -1.58
CA PRO A 198 -1.91 -10.76 -1.36
C PRO A 198 -1.78 -11.55 -0.06
N ASP A 199 -0.95 -12.60 -0.05
CA ASP A 199 -0.78 -13.51 1.10
C ASP A 199 -0.39 -12.79 2.40
N TRP A 200 0.44 -11.78 2.30
CA TRP A 200 0.89 -11.00 3.45
C TRP A 200 -0.23 -10.19 4.14
N MET A 201 -1.38 -10.02 3.48
CA MET A 201 -2.53 -9.31 4.07
C MET A 201 -3.35 -10.16 5.04
N HIS A 202 -3.11 -11.46 5.08
CA HIS A 202 -3.79 -12.35 6.02
C HIS A 202 -3.17 -12.29 7.44
N PRO A 203 -4.02 -12.39 8.48
CA PRO A 203 -5.47 -12.53 8.44
C PRO A 203 -6.18 -11.21 8.05
N LEU A 204 -7.23 -11.32 7.26
CA LEU A 204 -8.08 -10.17 6.97
C LEU A 204 -8.99 -9.86 8.18
N PRO A 205 -9.08 -8.58 8.62
CA PRO A 205 -9.94 -8.20 9.74
C PRO A 205 -11.39 -8.60 9.50
N GLY A 206 -11.95 -9.36 10.45
CA GLY A 206 -13.35 -9.81 10.40
C GLY A 206 -13.62 -11.09 9.61
N PHE A 207 -12.59 -11.69 8.96
CA PHE A 207 -12.70 -12.94 8.19
C PHE A 207 -11.97 -14.10 8.83
N ASP A 208 -10.72 -13.87 9.13
CA ASP A 208 -9.89 -14.88 9.76
C ASP A 208 -9.96 -14.66 11.27
N LYS A 209 -10.15 -15.71 12.06
CA LYS A 209 -9.96 -15.62 13.50
C LYS A 209 -8.48 -15.32 13.74
N GLU A 210 -8.18 -14.11 14.22
CA GLU A 210 -6.85 -13.83 14.74
C GLU A 210 -6.57 -14.90 15.81
N THR A 211 -5.58 -15.75 15.56
CA THR A 211 -5.01 -16.57 16.64
C THR A 211 -4.38 -15.57 17.60
N PRO A 212 -4.81 -15.51 18.86
CA PRO A 212 -4.16 -14.61 19.79
C PRO A 212 -2.68 -14.96 19.87
N ASP A 213 -1.82 -13.96 19.61
CA ASP A 213 -0.39 -14.08 19.78
C ASP A 213 -0.09 -14.65 21.20
N SER A 214 0.48 -15.83 21.24
CA SER A 214 0.97 -16.52 22.45
C SER A 214 2.24 -15.85 22.98
#